data_e0f55daac8021712a8be8dd8c2b331e9
#
_entry.id   e0f55daac8021712a8be8dd8c2b331e9
#
_cell.length_a   1.000
_cell.length_b   1.000
_cell.length_c   1.000
_cell.angle_alpha   90.00
_cell.angle_beta   90.00
_cell.angle_gamma   90.00
#
_symmetry.space_group_name_H-M   'P 1'
#
loop_
_entity.id
_entity.type
_entity.pdbx_description
1 polymer ?
#
loop_
_entity_poly.entity_id
_entity_poly.type
_entity_poly.pdbx_seq_one_letter_code
_entity_poly.pdbx_strand_id
1 'polypeptide(L)'
;FLDISPDLTGRPQYSKGDPEVFQIRLHGRGGQGVVTAAEMLALAGFMEGHKAQAFPSFGSERTGAPVVAFARLSSVEIRLREPIQEPDVVLIQDRTLLESVPVFSGLQPEGYVLINSSRSPEELGLEDLIKQLPKGHVMSVPATNYALESLGRPLPGAGMLAGFAAITGSMKLESVQKAYAVKFAGRIAEANAEIARLAYEAVLSQKEKIHA
;
A
#
# COMPACT_ATOMS: atom_id res chain seq x y z
N PHE A 1 17.06 -28.83 -8.22
CA PHE A 1 15.94 -27.96 -7.79
C PHE A 1 16.50 -26.97 -6.80
N LEU A 2 16.80 -25.77 -7.23
CA LEU A 2 17.17 -24.66 -6.37
C LEU A 2 15.88 -24.10 -5.76
N ASP A 3 15.73 -24.23 -4.46
CA ASP A 3 14.69 -23.63 -3.66
C ASP A 3 14.95 -22.10 -3.63
N ILE A 4 14.31 -21.36 -4.54
CA ILE A 4 14.35 -19.90 -4.55
C ILE A 4 13.11 -19.44 -3.80
N SER A 5 13.12 -19.60 -2.48
CA SER A 5 12.22 -18.87 -1.61
C SER A 5 12.65 -17.39 -1.62
N PRO A 6 11.81 -16.44 -1.99
CA PRO A 6 12.17 -15.03 -1.86
C PRO A 6 12.36 -14.71 -0.38
N ASP A 7 13.57 -14.30 -0.03
CA ASP A 7 13.89 -13.82 1.31
C ASP A 7 13.17 -12.48 1.54
N LEU A 8 12.07 -12.55 2.28
CA LEU A 8 11.29 -11.39 2.72
C LEU A 8 11.87 -10.85 4.04
N THR A 9 13.18 -10.54 4.04
CA THR A 9 13.86 -9.93 5.19
C THR A 9 13.28 -8.55 5.47
N GLY A 10 12.50 -8.47 6.51
CA GLY A 10 11.79 -7.25 6.95
C GLY A 10 10.37 -7.53 7.45
N ARG A 11 9.97 -8.79 7.56
CA ARG A 11 8.62 -9.20 7.96
C ARG A 11 8.40 -9.20 9.47
N PRO A 12 7.17 -8.85 9.92
CA PRO A 12 6.70 -9.21 11.25
C PRO A 12 6.82 -10.73 11.46
N GLN A 13 7.28 -11.17 12.62
CA GLN A 13 7.32 -12.60 12.96
C GLN A 13 5.89 -13.07 13.24
N TYR A 14 5.29 -13.79 12.30
CA TYR A 14 4.03 -14.47 12.51
C TYR A 14 4.18 -15.63 13.50
N SER A 15 3.14 -15.92 14.28
CA SER A 15 3.13 -17.03 15.21
C SER A 15 3.40 -18.35 14.49
N LYS A 16 4.26 -19.20 15.07
CA LYS A 16 4.59 -20.53 14.54
C LYS A 16 3.32 -21.35 14.32
N GLY A 17 2.88 -21.49 13.06
CA GLY A 17 1.80 -22.42 12.71
C GLY A 17 0.87 -22.03 11.57
N ASP A 18 0.68 -20.72 11.27
CA ASP A 18 -0.18 -20.30 10.16
C ASP A 18 0.63 -19.99 8.89
N PRO A 19 0.07 -20.31 7.70
CA PRO A 19 0.68 -19.92 6.43
C PRO A 19 0.82 -18.40 6.38
N GLU A 20 2.00 -17.93 6.04
CA GLU A 20 2.41 -16.54 6.06
C GLU A 20 1.61 -15.72 5.03
N VAL A 21 0.53 -15.08 5.48
CA VAL A 21 -0.34 -14.22 4.65
C VAL A 21 -0.12 -12.77 5.05
N PHE A 22 0.46 -11.97 4.17
CA PHE A 22 0.65 -10.54 4.36
C PHE A 22 -0.63 -9.80 3.98
N GLN A 23 -1.23 -9.08 4.92
CA GLN A 23 -2.56 -8.50 4.84
C GLN A 23 -2.51 -6.98 4.72
N ILE A 24 -3.05 -6.44 3.64
CA ILE A 24 -3.01 -5.02 3.31
C ILE A 24 -4.42 -4.46 3.23
N ARG A 25 -4.68 -3.38 3.95
CA ARG A 25 -5.94 -2.65 3.94
C ARG A 25 -5.75 -1.26 3.35
N LEU A 26 -6.51 -0.95 2.29
CA LEU A 26 -6.45 0.31 1.59
C LEU A 26 -7.71 1.12 1.91
N HIS A 27 -7.52 2.34 2.39
CA HIS A 27 -8.58 3.30 2.67
C HIS A 27 -8.52 4.48 1.71
N GLY A 28 -9.65 4.92 1.22
CA GLY A 28 -9.77 6.12 0.39
C GLY A 28 -11.24 6.50 0.20
N ARG A 29 -11.52 7.27 -0.83
CA ARG A 29 -12.89 7.68 -1.17
C ARG A 29 -13.28 7.19 -2.57
N GLY A 30 -14.58 7.01 -2.80
CA GLY A 30 -15.13 6.69 -4.10
C GLY A 30 -14.65 7.66 -5.17
N GLY A 31 -14.13 7.13 -6.30
CA GLY A 31 -13.51 7.89 -7.38
C GLY A 31 -11.98 8.03 -7.31
N GLN A 32 -11.33 7.65 -6.21
CA GLN A 32 -9.86 7.71 -6.07
C GLN A 32 -9.13 6.44 -6.54
N GLY A 33 -9.85 5.45 -7.06
CA GLY A 33 -9.27 4.21 -7.58
C GLY A 33 -8.75 3.24 -6.51
N VAL A 34 -9.36 3.22 -5.31
CA VAL A 34 -8.94 2.36 -4.18
C VAL A 34 -8.98 0.88 -4.55
N VAL A 35 -10.08 0.43 -5.16
CA VAL A 35 -10.24 -0.96 -5.61
C VAL A 35 -9.22 -1.30 -6.69
N THR A 36 -9.04 -0.42 -7.67
CA THR A 36 -8.01 -0.58 -8.70
C THR A 36 -6.60 -0.69 -8.10
N ALA A 37 -6.29 0.11 -7.08
CA ALA A 37 -5.00 0.01 -6.40
C ALA A 37 -4.82 -1.38 -5.75
N ALA A 38 -5.83 -1.89 -5.03
CA ALA A 38 -5.76 -3.24 -4.45
C ALA A 38 -5.57 -4.33 -5.53
N GLU A 39 -6.27 -4.24 -6.67
CA GLU A 39 -6.10 -5.15 -7.80
C GLU A 39 -4.67 -5.09 -8.37
N MET A 40 -4.13 -3.88 -8.55
CA MET A 40 -2.76 -3.71 -9.06
C MET A 40 -1.70 -4.21 -8.08
N LEU A 41 -1.93 -4.05 -6.77
CA LEU A 41 -1.07 -4.61 -5.75
C LEU A 41 -1.05 -6.15 -5.82
N ALA A 42 -2.21 -6.78 -5.91
CA ALA A 42 -2.30 -8.23 -6.06
C ALA A 42 -1.64 -8.72 -7.36
N LEU A 43 -1.83 -7.99 -8.47
CA LEU A 43 -1.20 -8.32 -9.74
C LEU A 43 0.33 -8.20 -9.67
N ALA A 44 0.85 -7.14 -9.06
CA ALA A 44 2.28 -6.95 -8.87
C ALA A 44 2.89 -8.06 -8.00
N GLY A 45 2.22 -8.43 -6.89
CA GLY A 45 2.63 -9.56 -6.05
C GLY A 45 2.61 -10.89 -6.80
N PHE A 46 1.59 -11.13 -7.63
CA PHE A 46 1.53 -12.33 -8.47
C PHE A 46 2.69 -12.39 -9.47
N MET A 47 3.08 -11.28 -10.06
CA MET A 47 4.24 -11.20 -10.96
C MET A 47 5.57 -11.55 -10.25
N GLU A 48 5.64 -11.40 -8.94
CA GLU A 48 6.79 -11.80 -8.13
C GLU A 48 6.69 -13.23 -7.57
N GLY A 49 5.68 -13.98 -8.00
CA GLY A 49 5.50 -15.39 -7.63
C GLY A 49 4.67 -15.61 -6.37
N HIS A 50 4.09 -14.56 -5.78
CA HIS A 50 3.16 -14.72 -4.66
C HIS A 50 1.79 -15.25 -5.11
N LYS A 51 1.11 -15.97 -4.23
CA LYS A 51 -0.34 -16.09 -4.29
C LYS A 51 -0.93 -14.75 -3.85
N ALA A 52 -1.86 -14.22 -4.61
CA ALA A 52 -2.38 -12.88 -4.38
C ALA A 52 -3.91 -12.86 -4.47
N GLN A 53 -4.53 -12.04 -3.65
CA GLN A 53 -5.96 -11.81 -3.63
C GLN A 53 -6.23 -10.32 -3.42
N ALA A 54 -7.20 -9.77 -4.16
CA ALA A 54 -7.72 -8.43 -3.92
C ALA A 54 -9.24 -8.45 -4.00
N PHE A 55 -9.89 -7.67 -3.12
CA PHE A 55 -11.35 -7.53 -3.12
C PHE A 55 -11.78 -6.24 -2.43
N PRO A 56 -12.89 -5.61 -2.85
CA PRO A 56 -13.44 -4.46 -2.16
C PRO A 56 -14.19 -4.89 -0.90
N SER A 57 -14.35 -3.96 0.04
CA SER A 57 -15.38 -4.08 1.08
C SER A 57 -16.75 -3.90 0.43
N PHE A 58 -17.68 -4.81 0.74
CA PHE A 58 -19.04 -4.71 0.23
C PHE A 58 -19.80 -3.57 0.92
N GLY A 59 -20.14 -2.55 0.17
CA GLY A 59 -20.91 -1.39 0.59
C GLY A 59 -21.39 -0.60 -0.63
N SER A 60 -22.38 0.29 -0.45
CA SER A 60 -22.83 1.14 -1.55
C SER A 60 -21.74 2.13 -1.93
N GLU A 61 -21.03 1.87 -3.03
CA GLU A 61 -20.06 2.81 -3.58
C GLU A 61 -20.78 4.08 -4.03
N ARG A 62 -20.40 5.21 -3.41
CA ARG A 62 -20.83 6.55 -3.82
C ARG A 62 -19.57 7.40 -3.98
N THR A 63 -19.56 8.23 -5.00
CA THR A 63 -18.47 9.21 -5.19
C THR A 63 -18.27 10.02 -3.90
N GLY A 64 -17.02 10.06 -3.42
CA GLY A 64 -16.63 10.77 -2.20
C GLY A 64 -16.90 10.04 -0.87
N ALA A 65 -17.71 8.96 -0.85
CA ALA A 65 -17.89 8.15 0.35
C ALA A 65 -16.61 7.36 0.71
N PRO A 66 -16.37 7.07 2.00
CA PRO A 66 -15.27 6.19 2.40
C PRO A 66 -15.38 4.81 1.72
N VAL A 67 -14.27 4.35 1.14
CA VAL A 67 -14.13 3.04 0.51
C VAL A 67 -12.95 2.32 1.12
N VAL A 68 -13.13 1.03 1.38
CA VAL A 68 -12.06 0.14 1.84
C VAL A 68 -11.88 -0.98 0.81
N ALA A 69 -10.65 -1.28 0.47
CA ALA A 69 -10.29 -2.45 -0.30
C ALA A 69 -9.19 -3.24 0.43
N PHE A 70 -9.10 -4.50 0.10
CA PHE A 70 -8.20 -5.44 0.75
C PHE A 70 -7.32 -6.12 -0.28
N ALA A 71 -6.07 -6.40 0.10
CA ALA A 71 -5.19 -7.28 -0.64
C ALA A 71 -4.48 -8.25 0.32
N ARG A 72 -4.22 -9.45 -0.15
CA ARG A 72 -3.42 -10.47 0.54
C ARG A 72 -2.34 -10.97 -0.39
N LEU A 73 -1.13 -11.10 0.14
CA LEU A 73 0.00 -11.75 -0.53
C LEU A 73 0.46 -12.91 0.33
N SER A 74 0.83 -14.05 -0.28
CA SER A 74 1.27 -15.23 0.43
C SER A 74 2.20 -16.09 -0.41
N SER A 75 3.07 -16.87 0.21
CA SER A 75 3.84 -17.93 -0.44
C SER A 75 3.01 -19.20 -0.70
N VAL A 76 1.89 -19.36 0.00
CA VAL A 76 0.98 -20.49 -0.11
C VAL A 76 -0.41 -20.08 -0.55
N GLU A 77 -1.28 -21.03 -0.89
CA GLU A 77 -2.65 -20.76 -1.33
C GLU A 77 -3.47 -20.03 -0.26
N ILE A 78 -4.09 -18.91 -0.65
CA ILE A 78 -4.92 -18.09 0.21
C ILE A 78 -6.35 -18.64 0.20
N ARG A 79 -6.81 -19.16 1.34
CA ARG A 79 -8.19 -19.69 1.51
C ARG A 79 -9.13 -18.74 2.22
N LEU A 80 -8.60 -17.69 2.84
CA LEU A 80 -9.36 -16.66 3.54
C LEU A 80 -10.15 -15.80 2.55
N ARG A 81 -11.41 -15.49 2.90
CA ARG A 81 -12.32 -14.65 2.07
C ARG A 81 -12.97 -13.52 2.84
N GLU A 82 -12.83 -13.51 4.16
CA GLU A 82 -13.35 -12.45 5.03
C GLU A 82 -12.57 -11.14 4.89
N PRO A 83 -13.20 -10.00 5.23
CA PRO A 83 -12.52 -8.71 5.35
C PRO A 83 -11.33 -8.78 6.31
N ILE A 84 -10.29 -8.01 6.03
CA ILE A 84 -9.08 -7.95 6.86
C ILE A 84 -9.38 -7.11 8.10
N GLN A 85 -9.42 -7.76 9.27
CA GLN A 85 -9.60 -7.12 10.56
C GLN A 85 -8.27 -6.70 11.18
N GLU A 86 -7.22 -7.51 10.97
CA GLU A 86 -5.88 -7.33 11.53
C GLU A 86 -4.85 -7.14 10.40
N PRO A 87 -4.75 -5.92 9.82
CA PRO A 87 -3.83 -5.66 8.73
C PRO A 87 -2.38 -5.54 9.21
N ASP A 88 -1.46 -6.04 8.38
CA ASP A 88 -0.02 -5.76 8.50
C ASP A 88 0.34 -4.40 7.92
N VAL A 89 -0.45 -3.93 6.96
CA VAL A 89 -0.25 -2.62 6.32
C VAL A 89 -1.57 -1.89 6.15
N VAL A 90 -1.57 -0.61 6.49
CA VAL A 90 -2.65 0.33 6.20
C VAL A 90 -2.17 1.39 5.23
N LEU A 91 -2.80 1.45 4.05
CA LEU A 91 -2.57 2.48 3.04
C LEU A 91 -3.74 3.46 3.05
N ILE A 92 -3.47 4.74 3.25
CA ILE A 92 -4.49 5.79 3.35
C ILE A 92 -4.36 6.74 2.16
N GLN A 93 -5.23 6.57 1.15
CA GLN A 93 -5.24 7.39 -0.06
C GLN A 93 -5.85 8.78 0.16
N ASP A 94 -6.66 8.93 1.21
CA ASP A 94 -7.27 10.21 1.56
C ASP A 94 -7.07 10.50 3.06
N ARG A 95 -6.23 11.48 3.37
CA ARG A 95 -5.89 11.86 4.75
C ARG A 95 -7.08 12.35 5.57
N THR A 96 -8.16 12.84 4.92
CA THR A 96 -9.36 13.28 5.65
C THR A 96 -10.09 12.13 6.35
N LEU A 97 -9.77 10.89 6.01
CA LEU A 97 -10.31 9.70 6.70
C LEU A 97 -9.71 9.50 8.09
N LEU A 98 -8.56 10.10 8.39
CA LEU A 98 -7.95 10.06 9.73
C LEU A 98 -8.88 10.59 10.83
N GLU A 99 -9.74 11.55 10.49
CA GLU A 99 -10.66 12.20 11.43
C GLU A 99 -12.04 11.52 11.50
N SER A 100 -12.41 10.71 10.50
CA SER A 100 -13.78 10.21 10.33
C SER A 100 -13.93 8.70 10.33
N VAL A 101 -12.83 7.96 10.20
CA VAL A 101 -12.82 6.50 10.13
C VAL A 101 -11.71 5.95 11.03
N PRO A 102 -11.95 4.87 11.81
CA PRO A 102 -10.90 4.23 12.61
C PRO A 102 -9.94 3.42 11.73
N VAL A 103 -9.20 4.12 10.85
CA VAL A 103 -8.35 3.52 9.80
C VAL A 103 -7.23 2.61 10.36
N PHE A 104 -6.83 2.81 11.61
CA PHE A 104 -5.78 2.01 12.27
C PHE A 104 -6.31 0.83 13.08
N SER A 105 -7.64 0.61 13.11
CA SER A 105 -8.22 -0.47 13.90
C SER A 105 -7.62 -1.83 13.50
N GLY A 106 -7.13 -2.59 14.49
CA GLY A 106 -6.55 -3.91 14.31
C GLY A 106 -5.16 -3.94 13.66
N LEU A 107 -4.51 -2.78 13.42
CA LEU A 107 -3.17 -2.74 12.87
C LEU A 107 -2.20 -3.55 13.77
N GLN A 108 -1.40 -4.42 13.14
CA GLN A 108 -0.43 -5.25 13.86
C GLN A 108 0.67 -4.42 14.52
N PRO A 109 1.25 -4.85 15.67
CA PRO A 109 2.30 -4.12 16.38
C PRO A 109 3.55 -3.82 15.54
N GLU A 110 3.88 -4.67 14.59
CA GLU A 110 4.99 -4.49 13.63
C GLU A 110 4.49 -3.95 12.27
N GLY A 111 3.25 -3.48 12.21
CA GLY A 111 2.60 -3.06 10.98
C GLY A 111 3.16 -1.78 10.39
N TYR A 112 2.80 -1.52 9.14
CA TYR A 112 3.21 -0.33 8.39
C TYR A 112 2.01 0.58 8.10
N VAL A 113 2.26 1.88 8.08
CA VAL A 113 1.28 2.89 7.69
C VAL A 113 1.89 3.82 6.64
N LEU A 114 1.21 3.95 5.51
CA LEU A 114 1.57 4.93 4.48
C LEU A 114 0.38 5.84 4.18
N ILE A 115 0.61 7.14 4.26
CA ILE A 115 -0.43 8.16 4.12
C ILE A 115 -0.16 9.02 2.89
N ASN A 116 -1.16 9.21 2.05
CA ASN A 116 -1.11 10.15 0.94
C ASN A 116 -1.20 11.59 1.47
N SER A 117 -0.06 12.20 1.70
CA SER A 117 0.05 13.57 2.21
C SER A 117 1.40 14.18 1.87
N SER A 118 1.43 15.50 1.65
CA SER A 118 2.66 16.30 1.61
C SER A 118 3.15 16.72 3.00
N ARG A 119 2.30 16.56 4.02
CA ARG A 119 2.68 16.77 5.44
C ARG A 119 3.24 15.48 6.01
N SER A 120 4.20 15.61 6.93
CA SER A 120 4.75 14.47 7.66
C SER A 120 3.71 13.83 8.59
N PRO A 121 3.91 12.59 9.06
CA PRO A 121 3.03 11.97 10.04
C PRO A 121 2.89 12.77 11.34
N GLU A 122 3.96 13.43 11.79
CA GLU A 122 3.95 14.33 12.96
C GLU A 122 3.05 15.55 12.72
N GLU A 123 3.16 16.18 11.56
CA GLU A 123 2.30 17.32 11.17
C GLU A 123 0.82 16.92 10.97
N LEU A 124 0.55 15.62 10.90
CA LEU A 124 -0.79 15.04 10.86
C LEU A 124 -1.31 14.65 12.26
N GLY A 125 -0.54 14.89 13.33
CA GLY A 125 -0.91 14.58 14.71
C GLY A 125 -0.83 13.09 15.05
N LEU A 126 0.09 12.35 14.42
CA LEU A 126 0.23 10.90 14.58
C LEU A 126 1.43 10.49 15.46
N GLU A 127 1.90 11.39 16.34
CA GLU A 127 3.08 11.17 17.20
C GLU A 127 2.90 9.93 18.11
N ASP A 128 1.68 9.66 18.57
CA ASP A 128 1.42 8.51 19.44
C ASP A 128 1.45 7.20 18.65
N LEU A 129 0.99 7.20 17.39
CA LEU A 129 1.11 6.05 16.50
C LEU A 129 2.58 5.78 16.15
N ILE A 130 3.35 6.83 15.87
CA ILE A 130 4.79 6.72 15.56
C ILE A 130 5.56 6.10 16.73
N LYS A 131 5.21 6.43 17.98
CA LYS A 131 5.85 5.84 19.17
C LYS A 131 5.47 4.38 19.41
N GLN A 132 4.29 3.95 18.94
CA GLN A 132 3.79 2.58 19.11
C GLN A 132 4.35 1.61 18.08
N LEU A 133 4.71 2.08 16.90
CA LEU A 133 5.22 1.26 15.79
C LEU A 133 6.75 1.35 15.67
N PRO A 134 7.39 0.37 15.04
CA PRO A 134 8.82 0.42 14.79
C PRO A 134 9.23 1.66 14.01
N LYS A 135 10.46 2.12 14.25
CA LYS A 135 11.03 3.31 13.60
C LYS A 135 10.98 3.16 12.07
N GLY A 136 10.39 4.13 11.38
CA GLY A 136 10.25 4.10 9.92
C GLY A 136 9.05 3.32 9.38
N HIS A 137 8.15 2.85 10.25
CA HIS A 137 6.94 2.16 9.82
C HIS A 137 5.74 3.08 9.57
N VAL A 138 5.82 4.35 9.96
CA VAL A 138 4.79 5.37 9.66
C VAL A 138 5.41 6.42 8.75
N MET A 139 4.91 6.54 7.53
CA MET A 139 5.42 7.48 6.53
C MET A 139 4.30 8.16 5.75
N SER A 140 4.63 9.26 5.09
CA SER A 140 3.74 9.93 4.15
C SER A 140 4.42 10.11 2.80
N VAL A 141 3.60 10.19 1.75
CA VAL A 141 4.05 10.44 0.37
C VAL A 141 3.01 11.28 -0.36
N PRO A 142 3.40 12.36 -1.09
CA PRO A 142 2.46 13.22 -1.80
C PRO A 142 2.01 12.62 -3.14
N ALA A 143 1.48 11.39 -3.11
CA ALA A 143 1.14 10.63 -4.31
C ALA A 143 0.07 11.34 -5.18
N THR A 144 -0.87 12.09 -4.57
CA THR A 144 -1.83 12.90 -5.32
C THR A 144 -1.14 14.03 -6.08
N ASN A 145 -0.11 14.67 -5.52
CA ASN A 145 0.60 15.74 -6.22
C ASN A 145 1.30 15.18 -7.47
N TYR A 146 2.00 14.07 -7.33
CA TYR A 146 2.63 13.38 -8.47
C TYR A 146 1.60 12.96 -9.54
N ALA A 147 0.42 12.50 -9.11
CA ALA A 147 -0.65 12.13 -10.03
C ALA A 147 -1.25 13.35 -10.77
N LEU A 148 -1.40 14.47 -10.10
CA LEU A 148 -1.86 15.71 -10.72
C LEU A 148 -0.85 16.24 -11.75
N GLU A 149 0.44 16.20 -11.44
CA GLU A 149 1.51 16.64 -12.35
C GLU A 149 1.62 15.74 -13.59
N SER A 150 1.53 14.42 -13.42
CA SER A 150 1.77 13.46 -14.52
C SER A 150 0.52 13.08 -15.29
N LEU A 151 -0.65 12.96 -14.62
CA LEU A 151 -1.93 12.52 -15.20
C LEU A 151 -2.96 13.63 -15.34
N GLY A 152 -2.78 14.77 -14.63
CA GLY A 152 -3.81 15.81 -14.50
C GLY A 152 -5.04 15.36 -13.68
N ARG A 153 -4.96 14.28 -12.92
CA ARG A 153 -6.04 13.69 -12.11
C ARG A 153 -5.55 13.25 -10.74
N PRO A 154 -6.36 13.40 -9.66
CA PRO A 154 -5.99 13.00 -8.32
C PRO A 154 -6.15 11.47 -8.11
N LEU A 155 -5.38 10.67 -8.82
CA LEU A 155 -5.39 9.21 -8.77
C LEU A 155 -4.08 8.68 -8.13
N PRO A 156 -3.97 8.65 -6.80
CA PRO A 156 -2.71 8.38 -6.09
C PRO A 156 -2.28 6.91 -6.13
N GLY A 157 -3.08 6.01 -6.70
CA GLY A 157 -2.89 4.56 -6.58
C GLY A 157 -1.49 4.06 -6.90
N ALA A 158 -0.91 4.44 -8.06
CA ALA A 158 0.43 4.02 -8.46
C ALA A 158 1.51 4.50 -7.47
N GLY A 159 1.41 5.75 -7.01
CA GLY A 159 2.33 6.30 -6.00
C GLY A 159 2.19 5.62 -4.64
N MET A 160 0.97 5.33 -4.21
CA MET A 160 0.72 4.63 -2.95
C MET A 160 1.28 3.20 -2.97
N LEU A 161 1.13 2.47 -4.07
CA LEU A 161 1.68 1.12 -4.21
C LEU A 161 3.21 1.12 -4.28
N ALA A 162 3.80 2.07 -4.98
CA ALA A 162 5.25 2.20 -5.03
C ALA A 162 5.83 2.62 -3.66
N GLY A 163 5.15 3.54 -2.96
CA GLY A 163 5.49 3.87 -1.58
C GLY A 163 5.36 2.66 -0.64
N PHE A 164 4.32 1.83 -0.80
CA PHE A 164 4.18 0.57 -0.09
C PHE A 164 5.37 -0.38 -0.36
N ALA A 165 5.77 -0.52 -1.63
CA ALA A 165 6.92 -1.33 -2.00
C ALA A 165 8.22 -0.84 -1.32
N ALA A 166 8.42 0.48 -1.27
CA ALA A 166 9.60 1.10 -0.65
C ALA A 166 9.62 0.96 0.88
N ILE A 167 8.50 1.22 1.58
CA ILE A 167 8.44 1.18 3.04
C ILE A 167 8.59 -0.24 3.57
N THR A 168 7.94 -1.21 2.93
CA THR A 168 7.94 -2.61 3.38
C THR A 168 9.10 -3.44 2.82
N GLY A 169 9.64 -3.08 1.65
CA GLY A 169 10.59 -3.92 0.92
C GLY A 169 9.99 -5.22 0.38
N SER A 170 8.66 -5.40 0.46
CA SER A 170 7.98 -6.65 0.10
C SER A 170 7.74 -6.82 -1.41
N MET A 171 8.06 -5.80 -2.20
CA MET A 171 7.77 -5.76 -3.64
C MET A 171 8.77 -4.85 -4.36
N LYS A 172 9.05 -5.15 -5.63
CA LYS A 172 9.90 -4.33 -6.48
C LYS A 172 9.10 -3.22 -7.16
N LEU A 173 9.74 -2.06 -7.35
CA LEU A 173 9.16 -0.95 -8.12
C LEU A 173 8.71 -1.38 -9.53
N GLU A 174 9.55 -2.17 -10.21
CA GLU A 174 9.26 -2.64 -11.57
C GLU A 174 7.99 -3.50 -11.65
N SER A 175 7.66 -4.24 -10.58
CA SER A 175 6.46 -5.05 -10.52
C SER A 175 5.21 -4.19 -10.40
N VAL A 176 5.27 -3.11 -9.62
CA VAL A 176 4.21 -2.10 -9.54
C VAL A 176 4.00 -1.43 -10.91
N GLN A 177 5.08 -0.97 -11.55
CA GLN A 177 5.02 -0.34 -12.87
C GLN A 177 4.42 -1.28 -13.94
N LYS A 178 4.86 -2.55 -13.96
CA LYS A 178 4.33 -3.57 -14.87
C LYS A 178 2.85 -3.85 -14.64
N ALA A 179 2.40 -3.94 -13.39
CA ALA A 179 0.99 -4.15 -13.07
C ALA A 179 0.11 -3.03 -13.65
N TYR A 180 0.53 -1.77 -13.50
CA TYR A 180 -0.18 -0.66 -14.12
C TYR A 180 -0.12 -0.68 -15.65
N ALA A 181 1.00 -1.09 -16.24
CA ALA A 181 1.13 -1.22 -17.70
C ALA A 181 0.25 -2.33 -18.32
N VAL A 182 -0.14 -3.35 -17.55
CA VAL A 182 -1.11 -4.36 -17.98
C VAL A 182 -2.52 -3.75 -18.08
N LYS A 183 -2.90 -2.88 -17.14
CA LYS A 183 -4.25 -2.30 -17.10
C LYS A 183 -4.40 -1.06 -17.98
N PHE A 184 -3.35 -0.29 -18.12
CA PHE A 184 -3.34 0.98 -18.84
C PHE A 184 -2.31 0.95 -19.98
N ALA A 185 -2.58 1.65 -21.08
CA ALA A 185 -1.71 1.70 -22.24
C ALA A 185 -1.20 3.12 -22.53
N GLY A 186 -0.13 3.22 -23.32
CA GLY A 186 0.43 4.46 -23.84
C GLY A 186 0.74 5.47 -22.73
N ARG A 187 0.43 6.73 -22.98
CA ARG A 187 0.73 7.85 -22.06
C ARG A 187 0.24 7.64 -20.63
N ILE A 188 -0.88 6.93 -20.42
CA ILE A 188 -1.39 6.67 -19.07
C ILE A 188 -0.49 5.67 -18.33
N ALA A 189 0.00 4.64 -19.01
CA ALA A 189 0.95 3.70 -18.42
C ALA A 189 2.27 4.38 -18.06
N GLU A 190 2.83 5.19 -18.97
CA GLU A 190 4.05 5.98 -18.74
C GLU A 190 3.91 6.92 -17.55
N ALA A 191 2.80 7.65 -17.46
CA ALA A 191 2.52 8.55 -16.35
C ALA A 191 2.42 7.80 -15.00
N ASN A 192 1.75 6.64 -14.95
CA ASN A 192 1.69 5.81 -13.75
C ASN A 192 3.08 5.27 -13.35
N ALA A 193 3.91 4.91 -14.33
CA ALA A 193 5.28 4.47 -14.08
C ALA A 193 6.15 5.58 -13.45
N GLU A 194 5.98 6.82 -13.93
CA GLU A 194 6.68 7.99 -13.38
C GLU A 194 6.19 8.34 -11.96
N ILE A 195 4.86 8.33 -11.73
CA ILE A 195 4.27 8.53 -10.38
C ILE A 195 4.83 7.49 -9.41
N ALA A 196 4.89 6.22 -9.83
CA ALA A 196 5.43 5.14 -9.02
C ALA A 196 6.91 5.38 -8.68
N ARG A 197 7.74 5.78 -9.66
CA ARG A 197 9.16 6.08 -9.45
C ARG A 197 9.35 7.20 -8.43
N LEU A 198 8.67 8.34 -8.61
CA LEU A 198 8.77 9.50 -7.72
C LEU A 198 8.38 9.15 -6.28
N ALA A 199 7.28 8.41 -6.11
CA ALA A 199 6.82 8.00 -4.79
C ALA A 199 7.76 7.00 -4.11
N TYR A 200 8.29 6.05 -4.86
CA TYR A 200 9.25 5.06 -4.37
C TYR A 200 10.51 5.74 -3.85
N GLU A 201 11.11 6.62 -4.65
CA GLU A 201 12.33 7.37 -4.30
C GLU A 201 12.10 8.29 -3.08
N ALA A 202 10.94 8.96 -3.02
CA ALA A 202 10.58 9.81 -1.90
C ALA A 202 10.50 9.04 -0.58
N VAL A 203 9.89 7.86 -0.57
CA VAL A 203 9.79 7.01 0.62
C VAL A 203 11.14 6.41 1.01
N LEU A 204 11.95 5.96 0.05
CA LEU A 204 13.32 5.49 0.32
C LEU A 204 14.18 6.58 0.96
N SER A 205 14.15 7.80 0.41
CA SER A 205 14.89 8.92 0.97
C SER A 205 14.48 9.27 2.40
N GLN A 206 13.17 9.15 2.73
CA GLN A 206 12.70 9.32 4.10
C GLN A 206 13.24 8.21 5.01
N LYS A 207 13.19 6.95 4.55
CA LYS A 207 13.66 5.77 5.30
C LYS A 207 15.16 5.89 5.62
N GLU A 208 15.99 6.32 4.66
CA GLU A 208 17.40 6.56 4.87
C GLU A 208 17.68 7.63 5.94
N LYS A 209 16.96 8.76 5.89
CA LYS A 209 17.08 9.85 6.89
C LYS A 209 16.66 9.43 8.29
N ILE A 210 15.69 8.52 8.40
CA ILE A 210 15.21 8.00 9.68
C ILE A 210 16.27 7.08 10.31
N HIS A 211 17.04 6.34 9.51
CA HIS A 211 18.03 5.37 9.98
C HIS A 211 19.49 5.91 10.03
N ALA A 212 19.72 7.13 9.53
CA ALA A 212 21.01 7.85 9.63
C ALA A 212 21.18 8.49 11.01
#